data_7f387488b1bc32eea954a645732bd310
#
_entry.id   7f387488b1bc32eea954a645732bd310
#
_cell.length_a   1.000
_cell.length_b   1.000
_cell.length_c   1.000
_cell.angle_alpha   90.00
_cell.angle_beta   90.00
_cell.angle_gamma   90.00
#
_symmetry.space_group_name_H-M   'P 1'
#
loop_
_entity.id
_entity.type
_entity.pdbx_description
1 polymer ?
#
loop_
_entity_poly.entity_id
_entity_poly.type
_entity_poly.pdbx_seq_one_letter_code
_entity_poly.pdbx_strand_id
1 'polypeptide(L)'
;MSKYLIIFIHFCLFLTVINESTAQRVSGASTLKINDALEERIFSISQLEFYEDKTNSLEFADIIKPNFQDKFKINPTFSKSYFNTDYTYWVKLSLEKNPSSQKQWIMEFYDQTIDRIELHAPDSENNYSMTLMGDAYNFGQRNFKHKNFEIVLENSSEGISNYYIKINSSQKADIRIAIRSLNRFIYYALNEYFIYGIFYGMILIIALYNILVYFAVREIKYLYYTFYLASVGIYAMSIDGIAFQYLWPNYPEWNQVANGIFSYSIVVWAMLFSMKFLSTKTRAPYMHYILQLILVAKTCLFMYGLFWQPSFLEIKYYDVIPFFFVFFASIYIWTRGYKVVRFFVIAYGVLFVGMGIKILTNAAIIQHYTLIYYSLHIGFLIEMLLLTFALGDRIRILKDNRDRALKRSLNQIKINYELKDKVNKELENKVKKRTIELEQKNHLLESFNAQLLEKDEEIKRINSLLDRDNWKLKSSIKQSFQARLDNDSLSYEEFIKIFPDSSACYRYLEDLKWSKKFECRSCRHIKSSKGPKLFSKRCSKCGYIESVTAGTVFHGVKFPLEKAFYIVYIIISKNQILTLEQLAQILDLRKNTVWSFRKKINGIFADKGLKTLQWKDVLVEISPVKHTT
;
A
#
# COMPACT_ATOMS: atom_id res chain seq x y z
N MET A 1 7.51 -20.71 19.12
CA MET A 1 7.16 -19.29 19.40
C MET A 1 8.36 -18.49 19.93
N SER A 2 9.16 -19.01 20.87
CA SER A 2 10.29 -18.26 21.44
C SER A 2 11.42 -17.93 20.44
N LYS A 3 11.77 -18.83 19.52
CA LYS A 3 12.86 -18.62 18.56
C LYS A 3 12.62 -17.45 17.59
N TYR A 4 11.41 -17.28 17.09
CA TYR A 4 11.08 -16.18 16.16
C TYR A 4 10.94 -14.83 16.86
N LEU A 5 10.48 -14.83 18.11
CA LEU A 5 10.46 -13.63 18.94
C LEU A 5 11.89 -13.17 19.29
N ILE A 6 12.77 -14.11 19.59
CA ILE A 6 14.20 -13.85 19.87
C ILE A 6 14.91 -13.31 18.61
N ILE A 7 14.65 -13.88 17.43
CA ILE A 7 15.18 -13.39 16.14
C ILE A 7 14.66 -11.98 15.85
N PHE A 8 13.38 -11.71 16.12
CA PHE A 8 12.81 -10.37 15.94
C PHE A 8 13.39 -9.35 16.92
N ILE A 9 13.57 -9.72 18.20
CA ILE A 9 14.24 -8.87 19.20
C ILE A 9 15.70 -8.61 18.83
N HIS A 10 16.43 -9.63 18.35
CA HIS A 10 17.80 -9.47 17.87
C HIS A 10 17.89 -8.63 16.60
N PHE A 11 16.92 -8.73 15.70
CA PHE A 11 16.82 -7.88 14.52
C PHE A 11 16.53 -6.41 14.91
N CYS A 12 15.64 -6.17 15.87
CA CYS A 12 15.40 -4.84 16.42
C CYS A 12 16.62 -4.27 17.15
N LEU A 13 17.32 -5.11 17.93
CA LEU A 13 18.59 -4.74 18.60
C LEU A 13 19.73 -4.51 17.59
N PHE A 14 19.81 -5.29 16.52
CA PHE A 14 20.77 -5.09 15.44
C PHE A 14 20.55 -3.78 14.69
N LEU A 15 19.27 -3.35 14.51
CA LEU A 15 18.93 -2.06 13.96
C LEU A 15 19.30 -0.88 14.87
N THR A 16 19.42 -1.09 16.18
CA THR A 16 19.86 -0.06 17.13
C THR A 16 21.37 0.09 17.23
N VAL A 17 22.13 -0.95 16.82
CA VAL A 17 23.60 -0.96 16.87
C VAL A 17 24.26 -0.37 15.61
N ILE A 18 23.51 -0.21 14.51
CA ILE A 18 24.04 0.40 13.28
C ILE A 18 23.83 1.92 13.37
N ASN A 19 24.77 2.61 13.90
CA ASN A 19 25.30 3.94 13.71
C ASN A 19 25.40 4.79 14.99
N GLU A 20 26.50 4.59 15.68
CA GLU A 20 27.23 5.72 16.23
C GLU A 20 27.95 6.45 15.07
N SER A 21 27.22 7.07 14.18
CA SER A 21 27.78 8.20 13.46
C SER A 21 27.70 9.37 14.40
N THR A 22 28.84 9.78 14.92
CA THR A 22 29.10 10.96 15.69
C THR A 22 28.42 12.18 15.05
N ALA A 23 27.16 12.43 15.44
CA ALA A 23 26.58 13.74 15.31
C ALA A 23 27.35 14.62 16.28
N GLN A 24 28.38 15.29 15.77
CA GLN A 24 29.04 16.37 16.50
C GLN A 24 27.95 17.28 17.04
N ARG A 25 27.82 17.32 18.40
CA ARG A 25 27.15 18.39 19.10
C ARG A 25 27.96 19.65 18.84
N VAL A 26 27.68 20.32 17.73
CA VAL A 26 28.19 21.63 17.46
C VAL A 26 27.37 22.58 18.36
N SER A 27 28.02 23.16 19.34
CA SER A 27 27.56 24.34 20.04
C SER A 27 27.00 25.33 19.02
N GLY A 28 25.81 25.91 19.28
CA GLY A 28 25.06 26.74 18.36
C GLY A 28 25.96 27.69 17.58
N ALA A 29 26.20 27.38 16.30
CA ALA A 29 26.94 28.23 15.42
C ALA A 29 25.95 29.27 14.89
N SER A 30 26.11 30.51 15.27
CA SER A 30 25.31 31.63 14.79
C SER A 30 25.40 31.82 13.27
N THR A 31 26.41 31.26 12.61
CA THR A 31 26.66 31.43 11.20
C THR A 31 27.14 30.12 10.55
N LEU A 32 26.49 29.68 9.51
CA LEU A 32 26.93 28.53 8.70
C LEU A 32 27.89 28.99 7.61
N LYS A 33 29.11 28.43 7.61
CA LYS A 33 30.07 28.64 6.52
C LYS A 33 29.80 27.65 5.39
N ILE A 34 29.49 28.18 4.23
CA ILE A 34 29.23 27.42 3.00
C ILE A 34 30.49 27.43 2.12
N ASN A 35 31.06 26.25 1.91
CA ASN A 35 32.23 26.05 1.03
C ASN A 35 32.02 24.79 0.16
N ASP A 36 32.84 24.59 -0.83
CA ASP A 36 32.69 23.46 -1.76
C ASP A 36 32.95 22.08 -1.15
N ALA A 37 33.53 22.00 0.05
CA ALA A 37 33.64 20.75 0.80
C ALA A 37 32.34 20.35 1.49
N LEU A 38 31.44 21.31 1.75
CA LEU A 38 30.11 21.03 2.29
C LEU A 38 29.20 20.48 1.19
N GLU A 39 28.50 19.39 1.45
CA GLU A 39 27.46 18.87 0.56
C GLU A 39 26.06 19.22 1.08
N GLU A 40 25.84 19.06 2.39
CA GLU A 40 24.58 19.43 3.04
C GLU A 40 24.74 19.72 4.54
N ARG A 41 23.86 20.54 5.05
CA ARG A 41 23.66 20.75 6.50
C ARG A 41 22.18 20.90 6.78
N ILE A 42 21.68 20.11 7.75
CA ILE A 42 20.28 20.14 8.18
C ILE A 42 20.22 20.74 9.58
N PHE A 43 19.34 21.69 9.75
CA PHE A 43 19.06 22.34 11.02
C PHE A 43 17.65 22.00 11.49
N SER A 44 17.50 21.65 12.75
CA SER A 44 16.21 21.72 13.44
C SER A 44 16.02 23.10 14.05
N ILE A 45 14.79 23.50 14.31
CA ILE A 45 14.50 24.79 14.98
C ILE A 45 15.25 24.93 16.30
N SER A 46 15.49 23.85 17.03
CA SER A 46 16.26 23.85 18.29
C SER A 46 17.72 24.27 18.13
N GLN A 47 18.24 24.32 16.90
CA GLN A 47 19.60 24.74 16.56
C GLN A 47 19.65 26.13 15.92
N LEU A 48 18.50 26.70 15.61
CA LEU A 48 18.36 28.00 14.95
C LEU A 48 17.95 29.09 15.96
N GLU A 49 18.31 30.30 15.63
CA GLU A 49 17.79 31.47 16.33
C GLU A 49 16.37 31.74 15.89
N PHE A 50 15.40 31.73 16.80
CA PHE A 50 14.01 32.02 16.49
C PHE A 50 13.32 32.89 17.56
N TYR A 51 12.21 33.46 17.14
CA TYR A 51 11.32 34.24 17.99
C TYR A 51 9.88 33.81 17.82
N GLU A 52 9.13 33.64 18.91
CA GLU A 52 7.69 33.31 18.90
C GLU A 52 6.88 34.60 18.97
N ASP A 53 6.27 34.97 17.86
CA ASP A 53 5.31 36.08 17.85
C ASP A 53 3.93 35.57 18.25
N LYS A 54 3.60 35.80 19.52
CA LYS A 54 2.32 35.40 20.12
C LYS A 54 1.17 36.29 19.69
N THR A 55 1.46 37.46 19.14
CA THR A 55 0.47 38.47 18.75
C THR A 55 0.12 38.37 17.24
N ASN A 56 0.95 37.68 16.48
CA ASN A 56 0.88 37.58 15.01
C ASN A 56 0.89 38.95 14.31
N SER A 57 1.42 39.97 14.98
CA SER A 57 1.38 41.36 14.51
C SER A 57 2.70 41.88 13.97
N LEU A 58 3.78 41.13 14.15
CA LEU A 58 5.10 41.53 13.68
C LEU A 58 5.27 41.37 12.19
N GLU A 59 5.77 42.40 11.55
CA GLU A 59 6.14 42.42 10.17
C GLU A 59 7.67 42.39 9.98
N PHE A 60 8.14 42.11 8.78
CA PHE A 60 9.57 42.06 8.49
C PHE A 60 10.29 43.37 8.89
N ALA A 61 9.65 44.52 8.64
CA ALA A 61 10.18 45.83 9.01
C ALA A 61 10.47 46.00 10.53
N ASP A 62 9.76 45.26 11.38
CA ASP A 62 10.00 45.25 12.81
C ASP A 62 11.13 44.32 13.19
N ILE A 63 11.21 43.21 12.54
CA ILE A 63 12.19 42.13 12.78
C ILE A 63 13.61 42.56 12.42
N ILE A 64 13.78 43.35 11.36
CA ILE A 64 15.11 43.80 10.91
C ILE A 64 15.75 44.90 11.78
N LYS A 65 14.97 45.52 12.66
CA LYS A 65 15.47 46.57 13.54
C LYS A 65 16.59 46.05 14.47
N PRO A 66 17.70 46.80 14.65
CA PRO A 66 18.81 46.35 15.48
C PRO A 66 18.39 45.94 16.90
N ASN A 67 17.47 46.69 17.50
CA ASN A 67 16.95 46.43 18.86
C ASN A 67 16.08 45.17 18.96
N PHE A 68 15.69 44.58 17.83
CA PHE A 68 14.92 43.32 17.79
C PHE A 68 15.82 42.09 17.68
N GLN A 69 17.04 42.25 17.17
CA GLN A 69 17.95 41.13 16.92
C GLN A 69 18.29 40.35 18.17
N ASP A 70 18.38 40.97 19.30
CA ASP A 70 18.67 40.36 20.63
C ASP A 70 17.53 39.50 21.15
N LYS A 71 16.32 39.60 20.55
CA LYS A 71 15.17 38.78 20.92
C LYS A 71 15.20 37.39 20.29
N PHE A 72 15.95 37.19 19.21
CA PHE A 72 16.19 35.88 18.64
C PHE A 72 17.03 35.02 19.59
N LYS A 73 16.53 33.84 19.92
CA LYS A 73 17.20 32.93 20.86
C LYS A 73 17.16 31.50 20.34
N ILE A 74 18.22 30.76 20.62
CA ILE A 74 18.25 29.32 20.41
C ILE A 74 17.58 28.65 21.62
N ASN A 75 16.64 27.77 21.37
CA ASN A 75 16.05 26.90 22.39
C ASN A 75 16.32 25.44 22.09
N PRO A 76 17.36 24.81 22.67
CA PRO A 76 17.77 23.44 22.38
C PRO A 76 16.73 22.38 22.73
N THR A 77 15.74 22.69 23.56
CA THR A 77 14.68 21.77 23.97
C THR A 77 13.43 21.90 23.12
N PHE A 78 13.37 22.86 22.21
CA PHE A 78 12.20 23.06 21.35
C PHE A 78 12.05 21.90 20.36
N SER A 79 10.83 21.43 20.22
CA SER A 79 10.48 20.36 19.30
C SER A 79 9.08 20.60 18.70
N LYS A 80 8.71 19.83 17.69
CA LYS A 80 7.37 19.87 17.09
C LYS A 80 6.22 19.81 18.10
N SER A 81 6.41 19.15 19.25
CA SER A 81 5.38 19.06 20.31
C SER A 81 5.06 20.40 20.96
N TYR A 82 6.04 21.31 21.02
CA TYR A 82 5.90 22.65 21.59
C TYR A 82 5.41 23.70 20.58
N PHE A 83 5.35 23.34 19.29
CA PHE A 83 4.82 24.25 18.28
C PHE A 83 3.36 24.58 18.58
N ASN A 84 3.07 25.88 18.72
CA ASN A 84 1.72 26.40 18.92
C ASN A 84 1.19 26.94 17.58
N THR A 85 0.06 26.42 17.14
CA THR A 85 -0.58 26.81 15.88
C THR A 85 -1.14 28.23 15.86
N ASP A 86 -1.34 28.82 17.05
CA ASP A 86 -1.83 30.18 17.19
C ASP A 86 -0.72 31.23 17.10
N TYR A 87 0.55 30.83 17.05
CA TYR A 87 1.70 31.72 17.02
C TYR A 87 2.36 31.72 15.64
N THR A 88 2.99 32.84 15.32
CA THR A 88 3.90 32.95 14.18
C THR A 88 5.34 32.80 14.66
N TYR A 89 6.14 32.04 13.93
CA TYR A 89 7.53 31.79 14.24
C TYR A 89 8.42 32.53 13.25
N TRP A 90 9.28 33.40 13.77
CA TRP A 90 10.32 34.04 13.01
C TRP A 90 11.65 33.32 13.26
N VAL A 91 12.24 32.76 12.20
CA VAL A 91 13.52 32.07 12.26
C VAL A 91 14.56 32.90 11.55
N LYS A 92 15.74 33.05 12.17
CA LYS A 92 16.90 33.72 11.58
C LYS A 92 17.96 32.69 11.28
N LEU A 93 18.44 32.71 10.04
CA LEU A 93 19.54 31.87 9.56
C LEU A 93 20.62 32.74 8.93
N SER A 94 21.82 32.69 9.49
CA SER A 94 22.99 33.44 9.00
C SER A 94 23.90 32.50 8.22
N LEU A 95 24.17 32.85 6.95
CA LEU A 95 25.02 32.09 6.06
C LEU A 95 26.22 32.92 5.63
N GLU A 96 27.42 32.34 5.70
CA GLU A 96 28.66 32.92 5.19
C GLU A 96 29.10 32.06 3.98
N LYS A 97 28.92 32.57 2.77
CA LYS A 97 29.29 31.89 1.55
C LYS A 97 30.72 32.22 1.16
N ASN A 98 31.50 31.21 0.80
CA ASN A 98 32.80 31.43 0.18
C ASN A 98 32.63 32.03 -1.23
N PRO A 99 33.16 33.21 -1.52
CA PRO A 99 33.04 33.86 -2.85
C PRO A 99 33.57 33.00 -4.02
N SER A 100 34.52 32.09 -3.73
CA SER A 100 35.08 31.19 -4.72
C SER A 100 34.24 29.95 -4.98
N SER A 101 33.14 29.74 -4.24
CA SER A 101 32.26 28.59 -4.44
C SER A 101 31.51 28.66 -5.77
N GLN A 102 31.72 27.66 -6.61
CA GLN A 102 31.02 27.51 -7.88
C GLN A 102 29.71 26.67 -7.74
N LYS A 103 29.46 26.07 -6.58
CA LYS A 103 28.25 25.30 -6.35
C LYS A 103 27.04 26.22 -6.22
N GLN A 104 25.95 25.83 -6.85
CA GLN A 104 24.63 26.39 -6.56
C GLN A 104 24.09 25.76 -5.28
N TRP A 105 23.52 26.60 -4.43
CA TRP A 105 22.99 26.19 -3.12
C TRP A 105 21.50 26.34 -3.08
N ILE A 106 20.85 25.41 -2.37
CA ILE A 106 19.39 25.36 -2.17
C ILE A 106 19.13 25.38 -0.66
N MET A 107 18.19 26.21 -0.28
CA MET A 107 17.52 26.13 1.03
C MET A 107 16.23 25.36 0.87
N GLU A 108 16.05 24.31 1.65
CA GLU A 108 14.90 23.42 1.62
C GLU A 108 14.24 23.34 2.98
N PHE A 109 12.90 23.42 3.00
CA PHE A 109 12.07 23.21 4.18
C PHE A 109 11.44 21.83 4.13
N TYR A 110 11.74 20.99 5.11
CA TYR A 110 11.36 19.57 5.09
C TYR A 110 9.89 19.29 5.39
N ASP A 111 9.20 20.15 6.13
CA ASP A 111 7.80 19.93 6.47
C ASP A 111 6.91 20.54 5.40
N GLN A 112 6.42 19.71 4.54
CA GLN A 112 5.53 20.06 3.42
C GLN A 112 4.11 20.44 3.87
N THR A 113 3.80 20.33 5.17
CA THR A 113 2.48 20.66 5.74
C THR A 113 2.43 22.07 6.36
N ILE A 114 3.46 22.85 6.16
CA ILE A 114 3.46 24.26 6.62
C ILE A 114 2.60 25.09 5.68
N ASP A 115 1.59 25.76 6.23
CA ASP A 115 0.62 26.52 5.45
C ASP A 115 1.26 27.72 4.73
N ARG A 116 2.13 28.46 5.45
CA ARG A 116 2.74 29.68 4.94
C ARG A 116 4.18 29.85 5.43
N ILE A 117 5.08 30.03 4.50
CA ILE A 117 6.48 30.36 4.71
C ILE A 117 6.77 31.64 3.93
N GLU A 118 7.11 32.71 4.61
CA GLU A 118 7.61 33.94 4.00
C GLU A 118 9.13 34.00 4.22
N LEU A 119 9.89 33.81 3.16
CA LEU A 119 11.35 33.91 3.19
C LEU A 119 11.77 35.29 2.73
N HIS A 120 12.44 36.04 3.58
CA HIS A 120 13.12 37.28 3.22
C HIS A 120 14.60 36.97 3.03
N ALA A 121 15.03 36.99 1.77
CA ALA A 121 16.38 36.69 1.35
C ALA A 121 17.09 37.99 0.95
N PRO A 122 18.33 38.25 1.41
CA PRO A 122 19.09 39.40 0.98
C PRO A 122 19.54 39.23 -0.49
N ASP A 123 19.40 40.27 -1.26
CA ASP A 123 19.96 40.38 -2.62
C ASP A 123 21.41 40.90 -2.61
N SER A 124 22.01 41.08 -3.81
CA SER A 124 23.37 41.59 -3.95
C SER A 124 23.56 43.04 -3.49
N GLU A 125 22.46 43.79 -3.32
CA GLU A 125 22.45 45.18 -2.88
C GLU A 125 22.09 45.36 -1.39
N ASN A 126 22.00 44.25 -0.64
CA ASN A 126 21.51 44.21 0.75
C ASN A 126 20.02 44.59 0.93
N ASN A 127 19.24 44.65 -0.14
CA ASN A 127 17.79 44.69 -0.02
C ASN A 127 17.26 43.28 0.21
N TYR A 128 16.02 43.16 0.66
CA TYR A 128 15.39 41.88 0.90
C TYR A 128 14.30 41.60 -0.11
N SER A 129 14.44 40.51 -0.83
CA SER A 129 13.37 39.94 -1.66
C SER A 129 12.51 39.00 -0.83
N MET A 130 11.20 39.09 -0.97
CA MET A 130 10.26 38.20 -0.30
C MET A 130 9.82 37.09 -1.22
N THR A 131 10.01 35.85 -0.81
CA THR A 131 9.44 34.68 -1.49
C THR A 131 8.40 34.02 -0.58
N LEU A 132 7.22 33.81 -1.15
CA LEU A 132 6.10 33.19 -0.45
C LEU A 132 5.95 31.73 -0.89
N MET A 133 5.90 30.85 0.10
CA MET A 133 5.74 29.40 -0.09
C MET A 133 4.75 28.84 0.93
N GLY A 134 4.31 27.64 0.74
CA GLY A 134 3.43 26.94 1.69
C GLY A 134 2.44 26.02 1.00
N ASP A 135 1.81 25.15 1.77
CA ASP A 135 0.79 24.23 1.24
C ASP A 135 -0.60 24.88 1.10
N ALA A 136 -0.77 26.09 1.65
CA ALA A 136 -1.95 26.92 1.38
C ALA A 136 -1.98 27.49 -0.04
N TYR A 137 -0.91 27.36 -0.80
CA TYR A 137 -0.80 27.86 -2.18
C TYR A 137 -0.74 26.71 -3.16
N ASN A 138 -1.19 26.98 -4.42
CA ASN A 138 -1.17 25.98 -5.48
C ASN A 138 0.24 25.42 -5.69
N PHE A 139 0.33 24.10 -5.83
CA PHE A 139 1.61 23.40 -6.02
C PHE A 139 2.39 23.93 -7.23
N GLY A 140 1.70 24.35 -8.29
CA GLY A 140 2.30 24.91 -9.50
C GLY A 140 3.09 26.22 -9.30
N GLN A 141 2.92 26.91 -8.16
CA GLN A 141 3.65 28.14 -7.80
C GLN A 141 5.04 27.87 -7.20
N ARG A 142 5.37 26.59 -6.89
CA ARG A 142 6.69 26.22 -6.38
C ARG A 142 7.75 26.38 -7.44
N ASN A 143 8.92 26.87 -7.04
CA ASN A 143 10.07 27.03 -7.94
C ASN A 143 10.57 25.68 -8.49
N PHE A 144 10.56 24.65 -7.65
CA PHE A 144 10.84 23.28 -8.04
C PHE A 144 9.56 22.45 -7.95
N LYS A 145 9.39 21.52 -8.89
CA LYS A 145 8.31 20.53 -8.82
C LYS A 145 8.68 19.41 -7.86
N HIS A 146 8.92 19.76 -6.63
CA HIS A 146 9.30 18.86 -5.54
C HIS A 146 8.31 18.97 -4.38
N LYS A 147 8.21 17.92 -3.58
CA LYS A 147 7.25 17.84 -2.46
C LYS A 147 7.51 18.83 -1.34
N ASN A 148 8.77 19.18 -1.09
CA ASN A 148 9.16 20.16 -0.09
C ASN A 148 9.15 21.58 -0.69
N PHE A 149 9.47 22.58 0.11
CA PHE A 149 9.60 23.96 -0.35
C PHE A 149 11.08 24.28 -0.51
N GLU A 150 11.49 24.72 -1.69
CA GLU A 150 12.89 25.03 -2.00
C GLU A 150 13.02 26.39 -2.64
N ILE A 151 14.16 27.01 -2.33
CA ILE A 151 14.63 28.22 -2.98
C ILE A 151 16.11 28.09 -3.32
N VAL A 152 16.49 28.59 -4.49
CA VAL A 152 17.89 28.75 -4.86
C VAL A 152 18.45 29.95 -4.09
N LEU A 153 19.55 29.74 -3.40
CA LEU A 153 20.30 30.82 -2.77
C LEU A 153 21.11 31.53 -3.82
N GLU A 154 20.72 32.75 -4.16
CA GLU A 154 21.45 33.58 -5.08
C GLU A 154 22.86 33.89 -4.54
N ASN A 155 23.77 34.28 -5.43
CA ASN A 155 25.10 34.70 -5.04
C ASN A 155 24.99 36.09 -4.37
N SER A 156 24.82 36.10 -3.06
CA SER A 156 24.88 37.32 -2.26
C SER A 156 26.30 37.91 -2.26
N SER A 157 26.39 39.19 -1.95
CA SER A 157 27.65 39.93 -1.74
C SER A 157 28.58 39.18 -0.74
N GLU A 158 29.87 39.43 -0.82
CA GLU A 158 30.87 38.93 0.15
C GLU A 158 30.42 39.21 1.60
N GLY A 159 30.40 38.15 2.45
CA GLY A 159 30.11 38.29 3.85
C GLY A 159 29.01 37.42 4.41
N ILE A 160 28.45 37.80 5.54
CA ILE A 160 27.38 37.08 6.21
C ILE A 160 26.03 37.57 5.67
N SER A 161 25.25 36.67 5.11
CA SER A 161 23.89 36.93 4.65
C SER A 161 22.90 36.40 5.68
N ASN A 162 22.01 37.26 6.17
CA ASN A 162 20.97 36.92 7.12
C ASN A 162 19.66 36.66 6.40
N TYR A 163 19.11 35.48 6.55
CA TYR A 163 17.80 35.07 6.03
C TYR A 163 16.80 35.10 7.19
N TYR A 164 15.66 35.73 6.95
CA TYR A 164 14.57 35.78 7.93
C TYR A 164 13.36 35.03 7.35
N ILE A 165 12.84 34.11 8.15
CA ILE A 165 11.82 33.19 7.73
C ILE A 165 10.64 33.31 8.68
N LYS A 166 9.50 33.75 8.17
CA LYS A 166 8.24 33.79 8.92
C LYS A 166 7.45 32.53 8.61
N ILE A 167 7.10 31.79 9.65
CA ILE A 167 6.40 30.51 9.53
C ILE A 167 5.08 30.58 10.29
N ASN A 168 4.01 30.28 9.59
CA ASN A 168 2.68 30.16 10.15
C ASN A 168 2.06 28.84 9.67
N SER A 169 1.44 28.09 10.57
CA SER A 169 0.83 26.80 10.22
C SER A 169 -0.33 26.48 11.16
N SER A 170 -1.44 26.05 10.57
CA SER A 170 -2.61 25.54 11.29
C SER A 170 -2.34 24.18 11.94
N GLN A 171 -1.32 23.47 11.46
CA GLN A 171 -0.87 22.20 12.01
C GLN A 171 0.49 22.36 12.72
N LYS A 172 0.78 21.48 13.69
CA LYS A 172 2.09 21.47 14.34
C LYS A 172 3.19 21.22 13.31
N ALA A 173 4.00 22.24 13.05
CA ALA A 173 5.10 22.18 12.09
C ALA A 173 6.39 21.62 12.69
N ASP A 174 7.11 20.81 11.93
CA ASP A 174 8.47 20.37 12.23
C ASP A 174 9.47 21.23 11.44
N ILE A 175 9.84 22.37 12.02
CA ILE A 175 10.67 23.34 11.34
C ILE A 175 12.10 22.79 11.23
N ARG A 176 12.42 22.24 10.07
CA ARG A 176 13.76 21.81 9.66
C ARG A 176 14.12 22.44 8.34
N ILE A 177 15.30 23.05 8.34
CA ILE A 177 15.84 23.74 7.17
C ILE A 177 17.13 23.04 6.76
N ALA A 178 17.22 22.63 5.51
CA ALA A 178 18.42 22.08 4.94
C ALA A 178 19.05 23.08 3.97
N ILE A 179 20.38 23.26 4.09
CA ILE A 179 21.20 23.93 3.11
C ILE A 179 22.03 22.86 2.43
N ARG A 180 21.89 22.77 1.10
CA ARG A 180 22.58 21.74 0.33
C ARG A 180 22.98 22.22 -1.06
N SER A 181 24.01 21.60 -1.64
CA SER A 181 24.34 21.86 -3.03
C SER A 181 23.25 21.33 -3.98
N LEU A 182 23.09 21.98 -5.13
CA LEU A 182 22.11 21.54 -6.15
C LEU A 182 22.34 20.08 -6.56
N ASN A 183 23.60 19.68 -6.73
CA ASN A 183 23.92 18.28 -7.07
C ASN A 183 23.48 17.32 -5.96
N ARG A 184 23.71 17.69 -4.70
CA ARG A 184 23.28 16.90 -3.54
C ARG A 184 21.76 16.84 -3.46
N PHE A 185 21.07 17.96 -3.73
CA PHE A 185 19.61 18.02 -3.78
C PHE A 185 19.04 17.06 -4.85
N ILE A 186 19.58 17.13 -6.07
CA ILE A 186 19.14 16.26 -7.16
C ILE A 186 19.34 14.79 -6.79
N TYR A 187 20.53 14.43 -6.29
CA TYR A 187 20.82 13.06 -5.87
C TYR A 187 19.90 12.57 -4.75
N TYR A 188 19.69 13.40 -3.74
CA TYR A 188 18.80 13.13 -2.63
C TYR A 188 17.36 12.97 -3.11
N ALA A 189 16.85 13.93 -3.90
CA ALA A 189 15.50 13.90 -4.41
C ALA A 189 15.24 12.65 -5.28
N LEU A 190 16.15 12.31 -6.18
CA LEU A 190 16.02 11.10 -7.01
C LEU A 190 15.94 9.84 -6.15
N ASN A 191 16.80 9.72 -5.14
CA ASN A 191 16.79 8.56 -4.23
C ASN A 191 15.50 8.52 -3.40
N GLU A 192 15.03 9.65 -2.91
CA GLU A 192 13.81 9.73 -2.13
C GLU A 192 12.59 9.37 -2.97
N TYR A 193 12.44 9.95 -4.17
CA TYR A 193 11.35 9.59 -5.09
C TYR A 193 11.43 8.13 -5.56
N PHE A 194 12.64 7.59 -5.71
CA PHE A 194 12.82 6.17 -6.01
C PHE A 194 12.29 5.29 -4.88
N ILE A 195 12.61 5.63 -3.62
CA ILE A 195 12.09 4.92 -2.43
C ILE A 195 10.56 5.05 -2.34
N TYR A 196 10.02 6.25 -2.54
CA TYR A 196 8.57 6.46 -2.59
C TYR A 196 7.92 5.67 -3.73
N GLY A 197 8.54 5.66 -4.91
CA GLY A 197 8.06 4.88 -6.05
C GLY A 197 7.97 3.39 -5.73
N ILE A 198 8.98 2.84 -5.06
CA ILE A 198 8.97 1.45 -4.58
C ILE A 198 7.85 1.26 -3.55
N PHE A 199 7.75 2.13 -2.55
CA PHE A 199 6.76 2.02 -1.48
C PHE A 199 5.33 2.08 -2.02
N TYR A 200 4.99 3.11 -2.80
CA TYR A 200 3.65 3.24 -3.39
C TYR A 200 3.39 2.19 -4.46
N GLY A 201 4.41 1.81 -5.22
CA GLY A 201 4.32 0.70 -6.16
C GLY A 201 3.98 -0.62 -5.49
N MET A 202 4.59 -0.91 -4.34
CA MET A 202 4.25 -2.10 -3.54
C MET A 202 2.81 -2.04 -3.02
N ILE A 203 2.37 -0.90 -2.48
CA ILE A 203 0.97 -0.72 -2.04
C ILE A 203 0.01 -0.93 -3.22
N LEU A 204 0.31 -0.32 -4.36
CA LEU A 204 -0.52 -0.44 -5.56
C LEU A 204 -0.61 -1.89 -6.03
N ILE A 205 0.52 -2.60 -6.09
CA ILE A 205 0.57 -4.01 -6.49
C ILE A 205 -0.23 -4.87 -5.52
N ILE A 206 -0.06 -4.66 -4.21
CA ILE A 206 -0.81 -5.40 -3.19
C ILE A 206 -2.31 -5.08 -3.28
N ALA A 207 -2.69 -3.83 -3.50
CA ALA A 207 -4.07 -3.41 -3.66
C ALA A 207 -4.70 -4.03 -4.93
N LEU A 208 -4.00 -3.95 -6.07
CA LEU A 208 -4.43 -4.58 -7.32
C LEU A 208 -4.54 -6.09 -7.18
N TYR A 209 -3.57 -6.74 -6.54
CA TYR A 209 -3.64 -8.16 -6.24
C TYR A 209 -4.90 -8.49 -5.42
N ASN A 210 -5.21 -7.73 -4.37
CA ASN A 210 -6.39 -7.95 -3.55
C ASN A 210 -7.71 -7.63 -4.28
N ILE A 211 -7.72 -6.64 -5.19
CA ILE A 211 -8.84 -6.40 -6.11
C ILE A 211 -9.04 -7.61 -7.02
N LEU A 212 -7.97 -8.09 -7.63
CA LEU A 212 -8.03 -9.26 -8.49
C LEU A 212 -8.53 -10.50 -7.74
N VAL A 213 -8.07 -10.64 -6.50
CA VAL A 213 -8.49 -11.69 -5.58
C VAL A 213 -9.95 -11.48 -5.14
N TYR A 214 -10.41 -10.25 -4.89
CA TYR A 214 -11.82 -9.95 -4.65
C TYR A 214 -12.69 -10.36 -5.83
N PHE A 215 -12.27 -10.07 -7.06
CA PHE A 215 -13.00 -10.46 -8.26
C PHE A 215 -13.06 -11.97 -8.44
N ALA A 216 -12.04 -12.69 -8.04
CA ALA A 216 -12.00 -14.14 -8.12
C ALA A 216 -12.80 -14.84 -7.01
N VAL A 217 -12.85 -14.34 -5.79
CA VAL A 217 -13.40 -15.01 -4.58
C VAL A 217 -14.70 -14.39 -4.08
N ARG A 218 -15.01 -13.14 -4.46
CA ARG A 218 -16.17 -12.33 -4.02
C ARG A 218 -16.43 -12.30 -2.50
N GLU A 219 -15.42 -12.41 -1.69
CA GLU A 219 -15.54 -12.11 -0.28
C GLU A 219 -15.27 -10.63 -0.01
N ILE A 220 -16.24 -9.94 0.57
CA ILE A 220 -16.20 -8.49 0.82
C ILE A 220 -15.00 -8.03 1.67
N LYS A 221 -14.40 -8.93 2.48
CA LYS A 221 -13.21 -8.61 3.27
C LYS A 221 -12.01 -8.16 2.42
N TYR A 222 -11.89 -8.67 1.18
CA TYR A 222 -10.81 -8.24 0.27
C TYR A 222 -11.07 -6.86 -0.27
N LEU A 223 -12.33 -6.53 -0.50
CA LEU A 223 -12.70 -5.17 -0.87
C LEU A 223 -12.40 -4.19 0.27
N TYR A 224 -12.75 -4.56 1.51
CA TYR A 224 -12.42 -3.73 2.68
C TYR A 224 -10.91 -3.58 2.86
N TYR A 225 -10.15 -4.65 2.64
CA TYR A 225 -8.71 -4.60 2.69
C TYR A 225 -8.12 -3.75 1.56
N THR A 226 -8.66 -3.83 0.37
CA THR A 226 -8.25 -2.96 -0.74
C THR A 226 -8.50 -1.48 -0.44
N PHE A 227 -9.67 -1.14 0.11
CA PHE A 227 -9.94 0.24 0.50
C PHE A 227 -9.05 0.70 1.65
N TYR A 228 -8.72 -0.19 2.58
CA TYR A 228 -7.72 0.07 3.60
C TYR A 228 -6.36 0.40 2.98
N LEU A 229 -5.87 -0.44 2.08
CA LEU A 229 -4.61 -0.23 1.36
C LEU A 229 -4.60 1.09 0.58
N ALA A 230 -5.67 1.36 -0.16
CA ALA A 230 -5.82 2.61 -0.90
C ALA A 230 -5.81 3.83 0.05
N SER A 231 -6.52 3.74 1.18
CA SER A 231 -6.55 4.80 2.19
C SER A 231 -5.18 5.03 2.81
N VAL A 232 -4.44 3.96 3.15
CA VAL A 232 -3.07 4.06 3.67
C VAL A 232 -2.13 4.65 2.61
N GLY A 233 -2.25 4.22 1.36
CA GLY A 233 -1.43 4.75 0.26
C GLY A 233 -1.66 6.25 0.06
N ILE A 234 -2.91 6.69 -0.04
CA ILE A 234 -3.23 8.11 -0.24
C ILE A 234 -2.87 8.94 1.01
N TYR A 235 -3.10 8.40 2.21
CA TYR A 235 -2.69 9.03 3.46
C TYR A 235 -1.18 9.23 3.54
N ALA A 236 -0.40 8.20 3.20
CA ALA A 236 1.05 8.29 3.15
C ALA A 236 1.49 9.32 2.09
N MET A 237 0.93 9.26 0.87
CA MET A 237 1.20 10.26 -0.18
C MET A 237 0.86 11.69 0.29
N SER A 238 -0.20 11.85 1.08
CA SER A 238 -0.62 13.15 1.59
C SER A 238 0.36 13.68 2.65
N ILE A 239 0.80 12.81 3.59
CA ILE A 239 1.81 13.18 4.59
C ILE A 239 3.17 13.48 3.95
N ASP A 240 3.54 12.72 2.90
CA ASP A 240 4.81 12.89 2.21
C ASP A 240 4.79 14.07 1.21
N GLY A 241 3.64 14.75 1.02
CA GLY A 241 3.49 15.84 0.06
C GLY A 241 3.33 15.39 -1.40
N ILE A 242 3.44 14.09 -1.66
CA ILE A 242 3.34 13.50 -3.00
C ILE A 242 1.92 13.58 -3.56
N ALA A 243 0.89 13.45 -2.68
CA ALA A 243 -0.49 13.56 -3.11
C ALA A 243 -0.81 14.99 -3.60
N PHE A 244 -0.32 16.00 -2.90
CA PHE A 244 -0.49 17.39 -3.33
C PHE A 244 0.20 17.64 -4.67
N GLN A 245 1.36 17.06 -4.89
CA GLN A 245 2.10 17.19 -6.14
C GLN A 245 1.38 16.56 -7.36
N TYR A 246 0.82 15.37 -7.20
CA TYR A 246 0.37 14.56 -8.35
C TYR A 246 -1.15 14.38 -8.42
N LEU A 247 -1.86 14.36 -7.29
CA LEU A 247 -3.29 14.06 -7.27
C LEU A 247 -4.17 15.32 -7.27
N TRP A 248 -3.79 16.35 -6.51
CA TRP A 248 -4.58 17.57 -6.39
C TRP A 248 -3.75 18.87 -6.31
N PRO A 249 -2.85 19.13 -7.27
CA PRO A 249 -1.91 20.25 -7.21
C PRO A 249 -2.56 21.64 -7.19
N ASN A 250 -3.80 21.73 -7.61
CA ASN A 250 -4.56 22.98 -7.72
C ASN A 250 -5.60 23.18 -6.61
N TYR A 251 -5.62 22.29 -5.61
CA TYR A 251 -6.61 22.30 -4.54
C TYR A 251 -5.96 22.32 -3.15
N PRO A 252 -5.34 23.45 -2.74
CA PRO A 252 -4.67 23.56 -1.45
C PRO A 252 -5.64 23.39 -0.26
N GLU A 253 -6.85 23.90 -0.35
CA GLU A 253 -7.86 23.72 0.71
C GLU A 253 -8.20 22.25 0.94
N TRP A 254 -8.30 21.45 -0.14
CA TRP A 254 -8.46 20.00 -0.02
C TRP A 254 -7.22 19.35 0.63
N ASN A 255 -6.02 19.81 0.28
CA ASN A 255 -4.78 19.28 0.84
C ASN A 255 -4.74 19.39 2.36
N GLN A 256 -5.22 20.48 2.92
CA GLN A 256 -5.25 20.71 4.37
C GLN A 256 -6.15 19.71 5.12
N VAL A 257 -7.28 19.32 4.55
CA VAL A 257 -8.23 18.38 5.19
C VAL A 257 -7.99 16.92 4.80
N ALA A 258 -7.29 16.68 3.70
CA ALA A 258 -7.07 15.34 3.14
C ALA A 258 -6.46 14.36 4.13
N ASN A 259 -5.46 14.80 4.92
CA ASN A 259 -4.83 14.00 5.95
C ASN A 259 -5.83 13.46 7.00
N GLY A 260 -6.75 14.30 7.44
CA GLY A 260 -7.79 13.92 8.39
C GLY A 260 -8.80 12.92 7.78
N ILE A 261 -9.20 13.18 6.54
CA ILE A 261 -10.17 12.33 5.82
C ILE A 261 -9.58 10.94 5.58
N PHE A 262 -8.34 10.84 5.09
CA PHE A 262 -7.73 9.55 4.81
C PHE A 262 -7.30 8.81 6.07
N SER A 263 -6.89 9.50 7.15
CA SER A 263 -6.69 8.89 8.48
C SER A 263 -7.96 8.23 8.99
N TYR A 264 -9.09 8.94 8.92
CA TYR A 264 -10.41 8.38 9.26
C TYR A 264 -10.75 7.17 8.38
N SER A 265 -10.54 7.28 7.06
CA SER A 265 -10.78 6.20 6.11
C SER A 265 -9.98 4.94 6.43
N ILE A 266 -8.71 5.08 6.84
CA ILE A 266 -7.86 3.98 7.32
C ILE A 266 -8.54 3.25 8.48
N VAL A 267 -8.97 4.00 9.49
CA VAL A 267 -9.61 3.41 10.69
C VAL A 267 -10.88 2.66 10.33
N VAL A 268 -11.75 3.26 9.50
CA VAL A 268 -13.00 2.63 9.06
C VAL A 268 -12.74 1.31 8.35
N TRP A 269 -11.90 1.33 7.32
CA TRP A 269 -11.65 0.14 6.50
C TRP A 269 -10.87 -0.93 7.26
N ALA A 270 -9.90 -0.53 8.12
CA ALA A 270 -9.19 -1.45 9.00
C ALA A 270 -10.15 -2.16 9.96
N MET A 271 -11.09 -1.44 10.57
CA MET A 271 -12.06 -2.03 11.49
C MET A 271 -13.04 -2.95 10.76
N LEU A 272 -13.60 -2.52 9.62
CA LEU A 272 -14.50 -3.34 8.81
C LEU A 272 -13.82 -4.62 8.31
N PHE A 273 -12.60 -4.49 7.81
CA PHE A 273 -11.77 -5.62 7.41
C PHE A 273 -11.53 -6.57 8.57
N SER A 274 -11.05 -6.04 9.69
CA SER A 274 -10.73 -6.82 10.90
C SER A 274 -11.94 -7.57 11.43
N MET A 275 -13.09 -6.93 11.55
CA MET A 275 -14.34 -7.58 11.98
C MET A 275 -14.73 -8.74 11.06
N LYS A 276 -14.55 -8.59 9.75
CA LYS A 276 -14.86 -9.65 8.77
C LYS A 276 -13.81 -10.74 8.73
N PHE A 277 -12.52 -10.36 8.78
CA PHE A 277 -11.41 -11.33 8.77
C PHE A 277 -11.42 -12.20 10.02
N LEU A 278 -11.55 -11.60 11.19
CA LEU A 278 -11.60 -12.28 12.49
C LEU A 278 -12.93 -13.02 12.71
N SER A 279 -13.94 -12.74 11.88
CA SER A 279 -15.32 -13.24 12.07
C SER A 279 -15.83 -12.94 13.50
N THR A 280 -15.60 -11.70 13.97
CA THR A 280 -15.87 -11.29 15.36
C THR A 280 -17.31 -11.54 15.77
N LYS A 281 -18.28 -11.34 14.86
CA LYS A 281 -19.71 -11.58 15.11
C LYS A 281 -19.99 -12.99 15.63
N THR A 282 -19.27 -14.00 15.16
CA THR A 282 -19.48 -15.40 15.51
C THR A 282 -18.55 -15.92 16.59
N ARG A 283 -17.32 -15.34 16.68
CA ARG A 283 -16.25 -15.83 17.58
C ARG A 283 -16.12 -15.04 18.87
N ALA A 284 -16.44 -13.75 18.81
CA ALA A 284 -16.30 -12.82 19.93
C ALA A 284 -17.40 -11.74 19.87
N PRO A 285 -18.69 -12.11 20.07
CA PRO A 285 -19.81 -11.19 19.86
C PRO A 285 -19.71 -9.93 20.71
N TYR A 286 -19.29 -10.02 21.97
CA TYR A 286 -19.09 -8.84 22.82
C TYR A 286 -18.05 -7.86 22.22
N MET A 287 -16.92 -8.38 21.76
CA MET A 287 -15.91 -7.55 21.09
C MET A 287 -16.42 -6.95 19.79
N HIS A 288 -17.30 -7.68 19.10
CA HIS A 288 -17.92 -7.15 17.86
C HIS A 288 -18.74 -5.89 18.13
N TYR A 289 -19.58 -5.90 19.18
CA TYR A 289 -20.36 -4.72 19.56
C TYR A 289 -19.50 -3.56 20.04
N ILE A 290 -18.42 -3.84 20.82
CA ILE A 290 -17.46 -2.81 21.23
C ILE A 290 -16.80 -2.17 20.00
N LEU A 291 -16.33 -2.97 19.05
CA LEU A 291 -15.74 -2.46 17.82
C LEU A 291 -16.73 -1.64 16.99
N GLN A 292 -17.99 -2.05 16.90
CA GLN A 292 -19.03 -1.26 16.24
C GLN A 292 -19.27 0.07 16.95
N LEU A 293 -19.34 0.08 18.29
CA LEU A 293 -19.51 1.29 19.07
C LEU A 293 -18.35 2.28 18.86
N ILE A 294 -17.12 1.76 18.87
CA ILE A 294 -15.91 2.57 18.61
C ILE A 294 -15.94 3.15 17.19
N LEU A 295 -16.36 2.36 16.20
CA LEU A 295 -16.50 2.83 14.82
C LEU A 295 -17.53 3.95 14.70
N VAL A 296 -18.68 3.80 15.34
CA VAL A 296 -19.73 4.84 15.35
C VAL A 296 -19.22 6.10 16.06
N ALA A 297 -18.61 5.95 17.24
CA ALA A 297 -18.06 7.07 18.00
C ALA A 297 -16.98 7.83 17.18
N LYS A 298 -16.08 7.10 16.49
CA LYS A 298 -15.06 7.72 15.62
C LYS A 298 -15.71 8.43 14.42
N THR A 299 -16.77 7.86 13.86
CA THR A 299 -17.52 8.50 12.77
C THR A 299 -18.19 9.80 13.24
N CYS A 300 -18.79 9.81 14.43
CA CYS A 300 -19.37 11.02 15.01
C CYS A 300 -18.30 12.10 15.27
N LEU A 301 -17.15 11.73 15.81
CA LEU A 301 -16.03 12.64 16.02
C LEU A 301 -15.48 13.19 14.68
N PHE A 302 -15.38 12.36 13.67
CA PHE A 302 -14.97 12.78 12.33
C PHE A 302 -15.96 13.78 11.73
N MET A 303 -17.26 13.50 11.81
CA MET A 303 -18.29 14.43 11.32
C MET A 303 -18.29 15.77 12.09
N TYR A 304 -18.07 15.70 13.41
CA TYR A 304 -17.89 16.90 14.22
C TYR A 304 -16.69 17.72 13.77
N GLY A 305 -15.53 17.06 13.55
CA GLY A 305 -14.33 17.71 13.03
C GLY A 305 -14.53 18.33 11.64
N LEU A 306 -15.26 17.64 10.77
CA LEU A 306 -15.45 18.10 9.39
C LEU A 306 -16.37 19.35 9.31
N PHE A 307 -17.41 19.43 10.14
CA PHE A 307 -18.44 20.46 10.01
C PHE A 307 -18.34 21.61 11.02
N TRP A 308 -17.72 21.39 12.19
CA TRP A 308 -17.69 22.39 13.26
C TRP A 308 -16.28 22.81 13.67
N GLN A 309 -15.35 21.89 13.79
CA GLN A 309 -14.04 22.21 14.34
C GLN A 309 -12.91 21.39 13.67
N PRO A 310 -12.31 21.91 12.57
CA PRO A 310 -11.29 21.19 11.80
C PRO A 310 -10.08 20.71 12.61
N SER A 311 -9.74 21.38 13.71
CA SER A 311 -8.65 20.95 14.61
C SER A 311 -8.82 19.55 15.18
N PHE A 312 -10.06 19.03 15.27
CA PHE A 312 -10.30 17.64 15.67
C PHE A 312 -9.85 16.61 14.64
N LEU A 313 -9.76 16.97 13.35
CA LEU A 313 -9.25 16.09 12.30
C LEU A 313 -7.74 15.86 12.44
N GLU A 314 -7.03 16.74 13.11
CA GLU A 314 -5.58 16.69 13.29
C GLU A 314 -5.14 15.85 14.50
N ILE A 315 -6.06 15.52 15.41
CA ILE A 315 -5.72 14.78 16.65
C ILE A 315 -5.55 13.29 16.34
N LYS A 316 -4.38 12.92 15.84
CA LYS A 316 -4.03 11.55 15.41
C LYS A 316 -3.95 10.53 16.57
N TYR A 317 -3.82 10.97 17.82
CA TYR A 317 -3.73 10.05 18.97
C TYR A 317 -4.99 9.23 19.20
N TYR A 318 -6.16 9.74 18.84
CA TYR A 318 -7.42 9.00 18.93
C TYR A 318 -7.52 7.85 17.93
N ASP A 319 -6.70 7.86 16.87
CA ASP A 319 -6.68 6.81 15.87
C ASP A 319 -6.05 5.51 16.37
N VAL A 320 -5.21 5.60 17.41
CA VAL A 320 -4.58 4.43 18.04
C VAL A 320 -5.59 3.57 18.79
N ILE A 321 -6.65 4.17 19.35
CA ILE A 321 -7.66 3.46 20.17
C ILE A 321 -8.37 2.36 19.38
N PRO A 322 -8.94 2.60 18.19
CA PRO A 322 -9.54 1.55 17.37
C PRO A 322 -8.59 0.39 17.07
N PHE A 323 -7.35 0.69 16.72
CA PHE A 323 -6.34 -0.33 16.44
C PHE A 323 -6.01 -1.18 17.66
N PHE A 324 -5.93 -0.55 18.84
CA PHE A 324 -5.72 -1.27 20.10
C PHE A 324 -6.82 -2.29 20.36
N PHE A 325 -8.08 -1.90 20.22
CA PHE A 325 -9.20 -2.82 20.42
C PHE A 325 -9.25 -3.93 19.36
N VAL A 326 -8.89 -3.65 18.12
CA VAL A 326 -8.75 -4.66 17.05
C VAL A 326 -7.64 -5.66 17.40
N PHE A 327 -6.50 -5.17 17.87
CA PHE A 327 -5.38 -6.01 18.28
C PHE A 327 -5.74 -6.90 19.46
N PHE A 328 -6.36 -6.33 20.49
CA PHE A 328 -6.84 -7.09 21.65
C PHE A 328 -7.87 -8.17 21.26
N ALA A 329 -8.82 -7.81 20.40
CA ALA A 329 -9.80 -8.78 19.88
C ALA A 329 -9.13 -9.90 19.10
N SER A 330 -8.07 -9.59 18.34
CA SER A 330 -7.33 -10.59 17.59
C SER A 330 -6.57 -11.57 18.50
N ILE A 331 -5.92 -11.07 19.56
CA ILE A 331 -5.27 -11.91 20.58
C ILE A 331 -6.30 -12.81 21.27
N TYR A 332 -7.43 -12.25 21.67
CA TYR A 332 -8.51 -13.00 22.31
C TYR A 332 -9.01 -14.15 21.44
N ILE A 333 -9.21 -13.90 20.14
CA ILE A 333 -9.66 -14.94 19.20
C ILE A 333 -8.54 -15.98 18.96
N TRP A 334 -7.27 -15.55 18.95
CA TRP A 334 -6.13 -16.45 18.82
C TRP A 334 -6.00 -17.40 20.01
N THR A 335 -6.13 -16.91 21.24
CA THR A 335 -6.10 -17.74 22.46
C THR A 335 -7.22 -18.77 22.51
N ARG A 336 -8.33 -18.49 21.80
CA ARG A 336 -9.44 -19.45 21.62
C ARG A 336 -9.20 -20.49 20.52
N GLY A 337 -7.97 -20.62 20.03
CA GLY A 337 -7.55 -21.69 19.11
C GLY A 337 -7.68 -21.39 17.61
N TYR A 338 -8.08 -20.18 17.23
CA TYR A 338 -8.15 -19.82 15.82
C TYR A 338 -6.77 -19.45 15.23
N LYS A 339 -6.04 -20.47 14.79
CA LYS A 339 -4.62 -20.35 14.35
C LYS A 339 -4.41 -19.42 13.15
N VAL A 340 -5.43 -19.18 12.32
CA VAL A 340 -5.35 -18.29 11.13
C VAL A 340 -5.04 -16.83 11.53
N VAL A 341 -5.37 -16.44 12.77
CA VAL A 341 -5.18 -15.07 13.27
C VAL A 341 -3.72 -14.74 13.61
N ARG A 342 -2.83 -15.72 13.69
CA ARG A 342 -1.43 -15.54 14.12
C ARG A 342 -0.69 -14.45 13.34
N PHE A 343 -0.80 -14.46 12.01
CA PHE A 343 -0.15 -13.44 11.16
C PHE A 343 -0.80 -12.08 11.30
N PHE A 344 -2.10 -12.03 11.56
CA PHE A 344 -2.82 -10.81 11.84
C PHE A 344 -2.32 -10.15 13.13
N VAL A 345 -2.16 -10.93 14.21
CA VAL A 345 -1.61 -10.44 15.49
C VAL A 345 -0.19 -9.91 15.31
N ILE A 346 0.66 -10.62 14.55
CA ILE A 346 2.02 -10.18 14.27
C ILE A 346 2.00 -8.87 13.46
N ALA A 347 1.13 -8.77 12.45
CA ALA A 347 0.99 -7.60 11.60
C ALA A 347 0.67 -6.33 12.42
N TYR A 348 -0.37 -6.41 13.25
CA TYR A 348 -0.73 -5.30 14.12
C TYR A 348 0.32 -5.02 15.20
N GLY A 349 1.00 -6.05 15.70
CA GLY A 349 2.12 -5.89 16.63
C GLY A 349 3.25 -5.05 16.01
N VAL A 350 3.63 -5.34 14.78
CA VAL A 350 4.65 -4.56 14.04
C VAL A 350 4.18 -3.12 13.79
N LEU A 351 2.90 -2.94 13.42
CA LEU A 351 2.32 -1.61 13.24
C LEU A 351 2.40 -0.79 14.53
N PHE A 352 2.08 -1.38 15.70
CA PHE A 352 2.20 -0.70 16.99
C PHE A 352 3.63 -0.33 17.34
N VAL A 353 4.62 -1.16 17.00
CA VAL A 353 6.04 -0.82 17.16
C VAL A 353 6.39 0.40 16.30
N GLY A 354 5.98 0.42 15.02
CA GLY A 354 6.20 1.55 14.13
C GLY A 354 5.53 2.84 14.63
N MET A 355 4.27 2.74 15.09
CA MET A 355 3.56 3.87 15.70
C MET A 355 4.23 4.35 16.98
N GLY A 356 4.68 3.42 17.84
CA GLY A 356 5.39 3.74 19.08
C GLY A 356 6.68 4.50 18.82
N ILE A 357 7.49 4.05 17.86
CA ILE A 357 8.70 4.75 17.44
C ILE A 357 8.37 6.17 16.97
N LYS A 358 7.32 6.33 16.15
CA LYS A 358 6.89 7.64 15.63
C LYS A 358 6.44 8.57 16.76
N ILE A 359 5.70 8.06 17.75
CA ILE A 359 5.25 8.83 18.92
C ILE A 359 6.47 9.29 19.75
N LEU A 360 7.42 8.38 20.02
CA LEU A 360 8.64 8.69 20.78
C LEU A 360 9.53 9.70 20.04
N THR A 361 9.57 9.64 18.73
CA THR A 361 10.29 10.60 17.89
C THR A 361 9.62 11.98 17.93
N ASN A 362 8.30 12.03 17.81
CA ASN A 362 7.54 13.29 17.90
C ASN A 362 7.63 13.93 19.31
N ALA A 363 7.81 13.11 20.35
CA ALA A 363 8.07 13.56 21.72
C ALA A 363 9.53 13.99 21.96
N ALA A 364 10.38 13.95 20.93
CA ALA A 364 11.82 14.23 20.99
C ALA A 364 12.61 13.34 21.97
N ILE A 365 12.07 12.15 22.32
CA ILE A 365 12.76 11.17 23.19
C ILE A 365 13.81 10.41 22.37
N ILE A 366 13.53 10.13 21.10
CA ILE A 366 14.45 9.46 20.18
C ILE A 366 14.91 10.47 19.12
N GLN A 367 16.21 10.46 18.82
CA GLN A 367 16.79 11.33 17.80
C GLN A 367 16.27 10.97 16.39
N HIS A 368 16.19 11.95 15.52
CA HIS A 368 15.74 11.79 14.13
C HIS A 368 16.85 11.19 13.26
N TYR A 369 16.78 9.88 13.02
CA TYR A 369 17.55 9.20 11.98
C TYR A 369 16.65 8.87 10.78
N THR A 370 17.21 8.76 9.60
CA THR A 370 16.47 8.48 8.37
C THR A 370 15.56 7.24 8.48
N LEU A 371 16.06 6.15 9.05
CA LEU A 371 15.27 4.92 9.27
C LEU A 371 14.11 5.14 10.25
N ILE A 372 14.31 5.93 11.27
CA ILE A 372 13.30 6.27 12.29
C ILE A 372 12.21 7.15 11.68
N TYR A 373 12.59 8.07 10.79
CA TYR A 373 11.62 8.90 10.07
C TYR A 373 10.64 8.04 9.27
N TYR A 374 11.13 7.02 8.57
CA TYR A 374 10.31 6.09 7.78
C TYR A 374 9.73 4.91 8.59
N SER A 375 9.83 4.91 9.93
CA SER A 375 9.35 3.80 10.78
C SER A 375 7.88 3.45 10.55
N LEU A 376 7.04 4.44 10.34
CA LEU A 376 5.62 4.25 10.04
C LEU A 376 5.40 3.63 8.66
N HIS A 377 6.14 4.07 7.63
CA HIS A 377 6.08 3.50 6.28
C HIS A 377 6.51 2.02 6.29
N ILE A 378 7.61 1.72 6.99
CA ILE A 378 8.11 0.36 7.18
C ILE A 378 7.09 -0.47 7.95
N GLY A 379 6.50 0.10 9.01
CA GLY A 379 5.44 -0.53 9.80
C GLY A 379 4.23 -0.91 8.94
N PHE A 380 3.72 0.02 8.16
CA PHE A 380 2.61 -0.23 7.22
C PHE A 380 2.98 -1.27 6.17
N LEU A 381 4.17 -1.19 5.59
CA LEU A 381 4.59 -2.14 4.57
C LEU A 381 4.63 -3.57 5.11
N ILE A 382 5.26 -3.77 6.27
CA ILE A 382 5.36 -5.09 6.90
C ILE A 382 3.96 -5.56 7.32
N GLU A 383 3.14 -4.67 7.88
CA GLU A 383 1.75 -4.98 8.25
C GLU A 383 0.95 -5.44 7.04
N MET A 384 1.00 -4.71 5.93
CA MET A 384 0.29 -5.05 4.69
C MET A 384 0.75 -6.39 4.11
N LEU A 385 2.06 -6.66 4.10
CA LEU A 385 2.61 -7.94 3.66
C LEU A 385 2.11 -9.07 4.56
N LEU A 386 2.14 -8.88 5.87
CA LEU A 386 1.69 -9.89 6.82
C LEU A 386 0.19 -10.13 6.76
N LEU A 387 -0.62 -9.09 6.55
CA LEU A 387 -2.07 -9.23 6.35
C LEU A 387 -2.39 -9.93 5.03
N THR A 388 -1.68 -9.60 3.97
CA THR A 388 -1.79 -10.31 2.69
C THR A 388 -1.40 -11.78 2.86
N PHE A 389 -0.35 -12.04 3.65
CA PHE A 389 0.05 -13.39 4.01
C PHE A 389 -1.01 -14.11 4.87
N ALA A 390 -1.62 -13.40 5.82
CA ALA A 390 -2.73 -13.92 6.64
C ALA A 390 -3.95 -14.29 5.78
N LEU A 391 -4.25 -13.45 4.80
CA LEU A 391 -5.26 -13.75 3.80
C LEU A 391 -4.85 -14.96 2.95
N GLY A 392 -3.59 -15.05 2.55
CA GLY A 392 -3.00 -16.14 1.78
C GLY A 392 -2.89 -17.46 2.54
N ASP A 393 -2.58 -17.46 3.84
CA ASP A 393 -2.52 -18.66 4.68
C ASP A 393 -3.89 -19.36 4.77
N ARG A 394 -4.96 -18.58 4.71
CA ARG A 394 -6.32 -19.11 4.63
C ARG A 394 -6.62 -19.82 3.30
N ILE A 395 -6.04 -19.33 2.23
CA ILE A 395 -6.18 -19.89 0.86
C ILE A 395 -5.22 -21.06 0.63
N ARG A 396 -4.06 -21.04 1.26
CA ARG A 396 -3.06 -22.10 1.15
C ARG A 396 -3.65 -23.48 1.44
N ILE A 397 -4.45 -23.56 2.50
CA ILE A 397 -5.17 -24.77 2.86
C ILE A 397 -6.13 -25.22 1.75
N LEU A 398 -6.76 -24.26 1.04
CA LEU A 398 -7.63 -24.53 -0.10
C LEU A 398 -6.85 -25.04 -1.33
N LYS A 399 -5.61 -24.52 -1.53
CA LYS A 399 -4.73 -24.94 -2.62
C LYS A 399 -4.23 -26.37 -2.46
N ASP A 400 -3.80 -26.73 -1.26
CA ASP A 400 -3.19 -28.04 -1.00
C ASP A 400 -4.11 -29.22 -1.38
N ASN A 401 -5.42 -29.01 -1.29
CA ASN A 401 -6.37 -30.07 -1.64
C ASN A 401 -6.71 -30.14 -3.13
N ARG A 402 -6.56 -29.04 -3.84
CA ARG A 402 -6.78 -28.95 -5.27
C ARG A 402 -5.59 -29.51 -6.06
N ASP A 403 -4.34 -29.30 -5.59
CA ASP A 403 -3.13 -29.85 -6.22
C ASP A 403 -3.12 -31.39 -6.17
N ARG A 404 -3.89 -31.97 -5.23
CA ARG A 404 -4.11 -33.42 -5.18
C ARG A 404 -5.01 -33.95 -6.33
N ALA A 405 -5.99 -33.15 -6.82
CA ALA A 405 -6.80 -33.52 -8.00
C ALA A 405 -6.04 -33.33 -9.31
N LEU A 406 -5.17 -32.31 -9.34
CA LEU A 406 -4.38 -31.97 -10.50
C LEU A 406 -3.39 -33.05 -10.92
N LYS A 407 -2.80 -33.76 -9.94
CA LYS A 407 -1.81 -34.81 -10.22
C LYS A 407 -2.30 -35.96 -11.12
N ARG A 408 -3.61 -36.24 -11.11
CA ARG A 408 -4.16 -37.32 -11.96
C ARG A 408 -4.38 -36.90 -13.43
N SER A 409 -4.78 -35.63 -13.63
CA SER A 409 -4.98 -35.09 -14.99
C SER A 409 -3.66 -34.81 -15.70
N LEU A 410 -2.60 -34.44 -14.90
CA LEU A 410 -1.25 -34.21 -15.44
C LEU A 410 -0.60 -35.45 -16.07
N ASN A 411 -0.89 -36.65 -15.56
CA ASN A 411 -0.36 -37.86 -16.20
C ASN A 411 -0.93 -38.07 -17.63
N GLN A 412 -2.19 -37.71 -17.86
CA GLN A 412 -2.76 -37.78 -19.21
C GLN A 412 -2.25 -36.64 -20.12
N ILE A 413 -2.04 -35.44 -19.54
CA ILE A 413 -1.51 -34.29 -20.29
C ILE A 413 -0.01 -34.50 -20.61
N LYS A 414 0.75 -35.17 -19.73
CA LYS A 414 2.17 -35.49 -19.96
C LYS A 414 2.37 -36.33 -21.25
N ILE A 415 1.52 -37.31 -21.46
CA ILE A 415 1.54 -38.14 -22.68
C ILE A 415 1.27 -37.30 -23.94
N ASN A 416 0.34 -36.35 -23.85
CA ASN A 416 0.06 -35.44 -24.95
C ASN A 416 1.16 -34.38 -25.17
N TYR A 417 1.88 -33.97 -24.09
CA TYR A 417 3.01 -33.05 -24.20
C TYR A 417 4.24 -33.70 -24.84
N GLU A 418 4.53 -34.96 -24.54
CA GLU A 418 5.64 -35.69 -25.17
C GLU A 418 5.47 -35.80 -26.70
N LEU A 419 4.22 -35.89 -27.16
CA LEU A 419 3.90 -35.87 -28.60
C LEU A 419 4.10 -34.46 -29.22
N LYS A 420 3.75 -33.41 -28.46
CA LYS A 420 3.87 -32.01 -28.90
C LYS A 420 5.33 -31.50 -28.87
N ASP A 421 6.15 -32.04 -27.96
CA ASP A 421 7.56 -31.68 -27.84
C ASP A 421 8.40 -32.14 -29.03
N LYS A 422 8.04 -33.30 -29.61
CA LYS A 422 8.65 -33.76 -30.87
C LYS A 422 8.40 -32.81 -32.05
N VAL A 423 7.18 -32.27 -32.13
CA VAL A 423 6.80 -31.33 -33.21
C VAL A 423 7.46 -29.96 -32.99
N ASN A 424 7.58 -29.52 -31.73
CA ASN A 424 8.21 -28.21 -31.40
C ASN A 424 9.73 -28.22 -31.64
N LYS A 425 10.44 -29.33 -31.36
CA LYS A 425 11.86 -29.44 -31.68
C LYS A 425 12.19 -29.33 -33.18
N GLU A 426 11.31 -29.86 -34.03
CA GLU A 426 11.44 -29.67 -35.49
C GLU A 426 11.19 -28.17 -35.87
N LEU A 427 10.26 -27.52 -35.20
CA LEU A 427 9.94 -26.11 -35.47
C LEU A 427 11.06 -25.16 -34.97
N GLU A 428 11.62 -25.41 -33.77
CA GLU A 428 12.76 -24.66 -33.23
C GLU A 428 14.00 -24.69 -34.11
N ASN A 429 14.28 -25.86 -34.70
CA ASN A 429 15.39 -25.99 -35.65
C ASN A 429 15.15 -25.19 -36.93
N LYS A 430 13.90 -25.05 -37.36
CA LYS A 430 13.55 -24.20 -38.51
C LYS A 430 13.60 -22.71 -38.17
N VAL A 431 13.13 -22.33 -36.96
CA VAL A 431 13.17 -20.95 -36.49
C VAL A 431 14.63 -20.51 -36.31
N LYS A 432 15.47 -21.36 -35.71
CA LYS A 432 16.89 -21.05 -35.47
C LYS A 432 17.66 -20.79 -36.78
N LYS A 433 17.35 -21.52 -37.85
CA LYS A 433 17.93 -21.29 -39.18
C LYS A 433 17.50 -19.91 -39.75
N ARG A 434 16.22 -19.56 -39.59
CA ARG A 434 15.71 -18.27 -40.12
C ARG A 434 16.12 -17.08 -39.26
N THR A 435 16.30 -17.28 -37.94
CA THR A 435 16.74 -16.19 -37.04
C THR A 435 18.20 -15.78 -37.36
N ILE A 436 19.04 -16.76 -37.64
CA ILE A 436 20.45 -16.47 -38.05
C ILE A 436 20.49 -15.69 -39.37
N GLU A 437 19.62 -16.02 -40.34
CA GLU A 437 19.52 -15.27 -41.60
C GLU A 437 18.98 -13.83 -41.39
N LEU A 438 18.11 -13.64 -40.42
CA LEU A 438 17.56 -12.31 -40.08
C LEU A 438 18.53 -11.47 -39.26
N GLU A 439 19.28 -12.07 -38.32
CA GLU A 439 20.32 -11.38 -37.55
C GLU A 439 21.44 -10.84 -38.44
N GLN A 440 21.85 -11.62 -39.45
CA GLN A 440 22.85 -11.16 -40.43
C GLN A 440 22.35 -9.95 -41.26
N LYS A 441 21.05 -9.87 -41.56
CA LYS A 441 20.45 -8.72 -42.23
C LYS A 441 20.22 -7.52 -41.32
N ASN A 442 19.86 -7.77 -40.03
CA ASN A 442 19.66 -6.69 -39.07
C ASN A 442 20.97 -6.02 -38.63
N HIS A 443 22.07 -6.78 -38.49
CA HIS A 443 23.38 -6.21 -38.18
C HIS A 443 23.86 -5.19 -39.20
N LEU A 444 23.47 -5.35 -40.47
CA LEU A 444 23.80 -4.40 -41.52
C LEU A 444 22.96 -3.11 -41.44
N LEU A 445 21.74 -3.21 -40.95
CA LEU A 445 20.82 -2.07 -40.76
C LEU A 445 21.09 -1.31 -39.44
N GLU A 446 21.49 -2.03 -38.38
CA GLU A 446 21.81 -1.45 -37.07
C GLU A 446 23.06 -0.57 -37.09
N SER A 447 24.06 -0.93 -37.91
CA SER A 447 25.27 -0.10 -38.04
C SER A 447 25.00 1.31 -38.62
N PHE A 448 23.93 1.51 -39.36
CA PHE A 448 23.53 2.79 -39.91
C PHE A 448 22.64 3.63 -39.00
N ASN A 449 21.82 2.97 -38.14
CA ASN A 449 20.91 3.67 -37.21
C ASN A 449 21.54 4.02 -35.86
N ALA A 450 22.63 3.34 -35.50
CA ALA A 450 23.25 3.49 -34.15
C ALA A 450 23.85 4.88 -33.90
N GLN A 451 24.25 5.61 -34.98
CA GLN A 451 24.83 6.96 -34.84
C GLN A 451 23.81 8.09 -34.65
N LEU A 452 22.54 7.85 -34.95
CA LEU A 452 21.49 8.89 -34.86
C LEU A 452 20.58 8.78 -33.61
N LEU A 453 20.60 7.66 -32.91
CA LEU A 453 19.63 7.40 -31.84
C LEU A 453 20.21 7.24 -30.43
N GLU A 454 21.52 7.51 -30.26
CA GLU A 454 22.25 7.16 -29.04
C GLU A 454 21.84 7.93 -27.77
N LYS A 455 21.08 9.01 -27.92
CA LYS A 455 20.68 9.83 -26.76
C LYS A 455 19.19 9.72 -26.36
N ASP A 456 18.33 9.31 -27.27
CA ASP A 456 16.86 9.32 -27.00
C ASP A 456 16.28 7.94 -26.64
N GLU A 457 17.03 6.89 -26.94
CA GLU A 457 16.56 5.50 -26.77
C GLU A 457 16.81 4.88 -25.39
N GLU A 458 17.75 5.41 -24.64
CA GLU A 458 18.15 4.78 -23.35
C GLU A 458 17.02 4.82 -22.32
N ILE A 459 16.25 5.88 -22.30
CA ILE A 459 15.10 6.05 -21.37
C ILE A 459 13.87 5.24 -21.82
N LYS A 460 13.63 5.17 -23.14
CA LYS A 460 12.51 4.37 -23.69
C LYS A 460 12.78 2.87 -23.58
N ARG A 461 14.04 2.46 -23.65
CA ARG A 461 14.44 1.05 -23.58
C ARG A 461 14.19 0.42 -22.21
N ILE A 462 14.49 1.15 -21.16
CA ILE A 462 14.31 0.67 -19.77
C ILE A 462 12.83 0.43 -19.45
N ASN A 463 11.95 1.31 -19.86
CA ASN A 463 10.52 1.20 -19.58
C ASN A 463 9.84 0.05 -20.36
N SER A 464 10.28 -0.19 -21.63
CA SER A 464 9.67 -1.26 -22.44
C SER A 464 10.09 -2.68 -22.01
N LEU A 465 11.30 -2.83 -21.44
CA LEU A 465 11.79 -4.10 -20.91
C LEU A 465 11.05 -4.49 -19.60
N LEU A 466 10.81 -3.50 -18.75
CA LEU A 466 10.08 -3.69 -17.50
C LEU A 466 8.63 -4.17 -17.72
N ASP A 467 7.96 -3.61 -18.71
CA ASP A 467 6.58 -3.99 -19.04
C ASP A 467 6.49 -5.41 -19.63
N ARG A 468 7.45 -5.78 -20.46
CA ARG A 468 7.47 -7.10 -21.13
C ARG A 468 7.83 -8.23 -20.18
N ASP A 469 8.76 -8.00 -19.25
CA ASP A 469 9.13 -9.01 -18.24
C ASP A 469 8.03 -9.21 -17.21
N ASN A 470 7.32 -8.15 -16.86
CA ASN A 470 6.12 -8.24 -16.01
C ASN A 470 4.99 -9.04 -16.69
N TRP A 471 4.82 -8.90 -18.00
CA TRP A 471 3.78 -9.65 -18.73
C TRP A 471 4.13 -11.14 -18.87
N LYS A 472 5.39 -11.47 -19.14
CA LYS A 472 5.87 -12.86 -19.21
C LYS A 472 5.76 -13.56 -17.84
N LEU A 473 6.11 -12.85 -16.75
CA LEU A 473 5.98 -13.40 -15.41
C LEU A 473 4.52 -13.71 -15.06
N LYS A 474 3.59 -12.82 -15.42
CA LYS A 474 2.14 -13.02 -15.19
C LYS A 474 1.58 -14.20 -15.99
N SER A 475 2.02 -14.40 -17.22
CA SER A 475 1.54 -15.51 -18.05
C SER A 475 2.10 -16.86 -17.61
N SER A 476 3.37 -16.92 -17.21
CA SER A 476 4.00 -18.16 -16.71
C SER A 476 3.46 -18.55 -15.32
N ILE A 477 3.17 -17.57 -14.48
CA ILE A 477 2.50 -17.81 -13.17
C ILE A 477 1.09 -18.39 -13.40
N LYS A 478 0.33 -17.84 -14.33
CA LYS A 478 -1.02 -18.35 -14.65
C LYS A 478 -0.99 -19.78 -15.23
N GLN A 479 -0.03 -20.08 -16.08
CA GLN A 479 0.16 -21.44 -16.62
C GLN A 479 0.64 -22.42 -15.54
N SER A 480 1.57 -22.01 -14.68
CA SER A 480 2.03 -22.80 -13.54
C SER A 480 0.91 -23.10 -12.53
N PHE A 481 0.02 -22.13 -12.31
CA PHE A 481 -1.14 -22.31 -11.45
C PHE A 481 -2.19 -23.25 -12.06
N GLN A 482 -2.46 -23.15 -13.35
CA GLN A 482 -3.38 -24.05 -14.03
C GLN A 482 -2.85 -25.49 -14.08
N ALA A 483 -1.56 -25.66 -14.29
CA ALA A 483 -0.90 -26.97 -14.27
C ALA A 483 -0.90 -27.65 -12.89
N ARG A 484 -0.89 -26.87 -11.80
CA ARG A 484 -0.97 -27.40 -10.43
C ARG A 484 -2.37 -27.86 -10.02
N LEU A 485 -3.42 -27.34 -10.67
CA LEU A 485 -4.82 -27.62 -10.36
C LEU A 485 -5.31 -29.00 -10.82
N ASP A 486 -4.59 -29.62 -11.72
CA ASP A 486 -4.95 -30.93 -12.27
C ASP A 486 -4.24 -32.10 -11.52
N ASN A 487 -3.59 -31.86 -10.39
CA ASN A 487 -2.83 -32.81 -9.58
C ASN A 487 -3.55 -33.23 -8.28
N ASP A 488 -3.48 -34.50 -7.92
CA ASP A 488 -4.37 -35.21 -6.99
C ASP A 488 -4.08 -35.11 -5.49
N SER A 489 -3.22 -34.20 -5.02
CA SER A 489 -2.82 -34.17 -3.60
C SER A 489 -2.45 -32.80 -3.03
N LEU A 490 -3.35 -31.83 -3.13
CA LEU A 490 -3.13 -30.51 -2.54
C LEU A 490 -3.52 -30.46 -1.06
N SER A 491 -2.57 -30.03 -0.22
CA SER A 491 -2.90 -29.59 1.14
C SER A 491 -3.73 -28.32 1.11
N TYR A 492 -4.47 -28.03 2.20
CA TYR A 492 -5.25 -26.78 2.25
C TYR A 492 -4.37 -25.54 2.14
N GLU A 493 -3.12 -25.60 2.63
CA GLU A 493 -2.15 -24.52 2.51
C GLU A 493 -1.67 -24.24 1.07
N GLU A 494 -1.64 -25.25 0.21
CA GLU A 494 -1.31 -25.08 -1.21
C GLU A 494 -2.51 -24.68 -2.06
N PHE A 495 -3.71 -25.16 -1.72
CA PHE A 495 -4.95 -24.77 -2.39
C PHE A 495 -5.25 -23.28 -2.20
N ILE A 496 -4.98 -22.72 -1.02
CA ILE A 496 -5.11 -21.29 -0.73
C ILE A 496 -4.12 -20.41 -1.50
N LYS A 497 -2.95 -20.92 -1.92
CA LYS A 497 -2.06 -20.17 -2.82
C LYS A 497 -2.61 -20.01 -4.25
N ILE A 498 -3.51 -20.91 -4.69
CA ILE A 498 -4.17 -20.81 -6.00
C ILE A 498 -5.46 -19.99 -5.91
N PHE A 499 -6.28 -20.21 -4.87
CA PHE A 499 -7.51 -19.47 -4.61
C PHE A 499 -7.41 -18.68 -3.31
N PRO A 500 -6.61 -17.60 -3.35
CA PRO A 500 -6.38 -16.76 -2.18
C PRO A 500 -7.64 -16.22 -1.56
N ASP A 501 -8.71 -16.13 -2.31
CA ASP A 501 -9.92 -15.48 -1.84
C ASP A 501 -11.13 -15.84 -2.72
N SER A 502 -12.32 -15.48 -2.26
CA SER A 502 -13.54 -15.73 -3.02
C SER A 502 -13.51 -15.09 -4.42
N SER A 503 -12.74 -14.03 -4.68
CA SER A 503 -12.68 -13.42 -6.00
C SER A 503 -11.88 -14.26 -6.99
N ALA A 504 -10.83 -15.00 -6.55
CA ALA A 504 -10.14 -16.00 -7.38
C ALA A 504 -11.11 -17.10 -7.82
N CYS A 505 -11.97 -17.57 -6.91
CA CYS A 505 -12.99 -18.57 -7.20
C CYS A 505 -14.04 -18.07 -8.21
N TYR A 506 -14.50 -16.83 -8.07
CA TYR A 506 -15.48 -16.28 -9.01
C TYR A 506 -14.93 -16.10 -10.41
N ARG A 507 -13.67 -15.67 -10.53
CA ARG A 507 -13.00 -15.55 -11.83
C ARG A 507 -12.86 -16.92 -12.50
N TYR A 508 -12.46 -17.91 -11.72
CA TYR A 508 -12.35 -19.26 -12.22
C TYR A 508 -13.72 -19.85 -12.64
N LEU A 509 -14.78 -19.58 -11.86
CA LEU A 509 -16.14 -19.95 -12.23
C LEU A 509 -16.65 -19.22 -13.47
N GLU A 510 -16.30 -17.95 -13.63
CA GLU A 510 -16.67 -17.17 -14.81
C GLU A 510 -16.03 -17.76 -16.07
N ASP A 511 -14.73 -18.08 -16.00
CA ASP A 511 -13.99 -18.72 -17.07
C ASP A 511 -14.59 -20.10 -17.43
N LEU A 512 -15.01 -20.88 -16.42
CA LEU A 512 -15.62 -22.19 -16.67
C LEU A 512 -17.05 -22.09 -17.22
N LYS A 513 -17.90 -21.30 -16.56
CA LYS A 513 -19.34 -21.25 -16.84
C LYS A 513 -19.66 -20.64 -18.19
N TRP A 514 -18.92 -19.60 -18.58
CA TRP A 514 -19.19 -18.84 -19.80
C TRP A 514 -18.10 -18.98 -20.87
N SER A 515 -17.19 -19.93 -20.70
CA SER A 515 -16.11 -20.21 -21.66
C SER A 515 -16.62 -20.68 -23.05
N LYS A 516 -17.72 -21.43 -23.10
CA LYS A 516 -18.27 -21.94 -24.35
C LYS A 516 -19.30 -21.00 -24.97
N LYS A 517 -20.34 -20.60 -24.26
CA LYS A 517 -21.35 -19.59 -24.64
C LYS A 517 -22.20 -19.24 -23.42
N PHE A 518 -22.64 -17.99 -23.31
CA PHE A 518 -23.68 -17.61 -22.35
C PHE A 518 -25.05 -18.14 -22.89
N GLU A 519 -25.82 -18.79 -22.03
CA GLU A 519 -27.21 -19.15 -22.30
C GLU A 519 -28.07 -18.72 -21.11
N CYS A 520 -29.04 -17.84 -21.37
CA CYS A 520 -29.92 -17.31 -20.33
C CYS A 520 -30.82 -18.37 -19.72
N ARG A 521 -30.76 -18.56 -18.40
CA ARG A 521 -31.59 -19.56 -17.71
C ARG A 521 -33.08 -19.27 -17.75
N SER A 522 -33.49 -18.00 -17.97
CA SER A 522 -34.90 -17.61 -18.04
C SER A 522 -35.49 -17.76 -19.43
N CYS A 523 -34.76 -17.42 -20.49
CA CYS A 523 -35.30 -17.39 -21.86
C CYS A 523 -34.42 -18.09 -22.91
N ARG A 524 -33.35 -18.76 -22.51
CA ARG A 524 -32.38 -19.49 -23.36
C ARG A 524 -31.68 -18.64 -24.42
N HIS A 525 -31.76 -17.33 -24.35
CA HIS A 525 -31.08 -16.43 -25.27
C HIS A 525 -29.57 -16.44 -25.03
N ILE A 526 -28.77 -16.33 -26.11
CA ILE A 526 -27.32 -16.54 -26.10
C ILE A 526 -26.50 -15.24 -26.01
N LYS A 527 -27.12 -14.07 -26.19
CA LYS A 527 -26.41 -12.79 -26.10
C LYS A 527 -26.61 -12.16 -24.71
N SER A 528 -25.50 -11.65 -24.17
CA SER A 528 -25.48 -10.98 -22.86
C SER A 528 -24.57 -9.77 -22.87
N SER A 529 -24.84 -8.80 -21.97
CA SER A 529 -23.97 -7.70 -21.60
C SER A 529 -23.44 -7.89 -20.16
N LYS A 530 -22.49 -7.08 -19.75
CA LYS A 530 -22.05 -7.06 -18.35
C LYS A 530 -23.21 -6.65 -17.45
N GLY A 531 -23.46 -7.41 -16.41
CA GLY A 531 -24.46 -7.08 -15.40
C GLY A 531 -23.96 -5.98 -14.42
N PRO A 532 -24.88 -5.43 -13.61
CA PRO A 532 -24.55 -4.36 -12.66
C PRO A 532 -23.67 -4.82 -11.49
N LYS A 533 -23.63 -6.12 -11.21
CA LYS A 533 -22.73 -6.70 -10.21
C LYS A 533 -21.53 -7.34 -10.93
N LEU A 534 -20.36 -7.18 -10.33
CA LEU A 534 -19.15 -7.87 -10.80
C LEU A 534 -19.42 -9.38 -10.95
N PHE A 535 -18.97 -9.98 -12.05
CA PHE A 535 -19.22 -11.37 -12.43
C PHE A 535 -20.71 -11.73 -12.56
N SER A 536 -21.52 -10.79 -13.01
CA SER A 536 -22.87 -11.05 -13.49
C SER A 536 -23.01 -10.71 -14.96
N LYS A 537 -23.84 -11.46 -15.66
CA LYS A 537 -24.24 -11.18 -17.04
C LYS A 537 -25.72 -10.86 -17.09
N ARG A 538 -26.06 -9.87 -17.90
CA ARG A 538 -27.46 -9.48 -18.16
C ARG A 538 -27.86 -9.98 -19.55
N CYS A 539 -28.93 -10.74 -19.59
CA CYS A 539 -29.50 -11.21 -20.87
C CYS A 539 -29.98 -10.01 -21.70
N SER A 540 -29.56 -9.97 -22.96
CA SER A 540 -29.95 -8.91 -23.91
C SER A 540 -31.42 -8.97 -24.32
N LYS A 541 -32.10 -10.14 -24.14
CA LYS A 541 -33.50 -10.32 -24.53
C LYS A 541 -34.49 -10.08 -23.39
N CYS A 542 -34.30 -10.72 -22.24
CA CYS A 542 -35.27 -10.66 -21.13
C CYS A 542 -34.80 -9.81 -19.94
N GLY A 543 -33.59 -9.22 -19.97
CA GLY A 543 -33.06 -8.41 -18.89
C GLY A 543 -32.65 -9.19 -17.64
N TYR A 544 -32.84 -10.52 -17.61
CA TYR A 544 -32.45 -11.36 -16.48
C TYR A 544 -30.98 -11.23 -16.18
N ILE A 545 -30.67 -10.97 -14.90
CA ILE A 545 -29.29 -10.81 -14.42
C ILE A 545 -28.88 -12.12 -13.77
N GLU A 546 -27.89 -12.76 -14.35
CA GLU A 546 -27.32 -14.00 -13.86
C GLU A 546 -25.96 -13.77 -13.22
N SER A 547 -25.82 -14.12 -11.92
CA SER A 547 -24.52 -14.18 -11.27
C SER A 547 -23.76 -15.44 -11.72
N VAL A 548 -22.46 -15.43 -11.63
CA VAL A 548 -21.66 -16.60 -11.99
C VAL A 548 -21.99 -17.83 -11.15
N THR A 549 -22.41 -17.64 -9.89
CA THR A 549 -22.83 -18.73 -9.01
C THR A 549 -24.27 -19.19 -9.25
N ALA A 550 -25.08 -18.41 -9.97
CA ALA A 550 -26.46 -18.77 -10.25
C ALA A 550 -26.54 -20.11 -10.98
N GLY A 551 -27.23 -21.06 -10.38
CA GLY A 551 -27.39 -22.40 -10.92
C GLY A 551 -26.21 -23.34 -10.79
N THR A 552 -25.16 -22.95 -10.13
CA THR A 552 -24.05 -23.84 -9.76
C THR A 552 -24.27 -24.41 -8.36
N VAL A 553 -23.44 -25.36 -7.95
CA VAL A 553 -23.42 -25.89 -6.59
C VAL A 553 -23.24 -24.80 -5.53
N PHE A 554 -22.67 -23.66 -5.92
CA PHE A 554 -22.38 -22.51 -5.07
C PHE A 554 -23.54 -21.52 -4.96
N HIS A 555 -24.65 -21.76 -5.65
CA HIS A 555 -25.82 -20.89 -5.54
C HIS A 555 -26.35 -20.83 -4.12
N GLY A 556 -26.42 -19.61 -3.54
CA GLY A 556 -26.92 -19.37 -2.18
C GLY A 556 -25.97 -19.78 -1.04
N VAL A 557 -24.70 -20.06 -1.33
CA VAL A 557 -23.68 -20.29 -0.31
C VAL A 557 -23.45 -19.00 0.49
N LYS A 558 -23.53 -19.09 1.84
CA LYS A 558 -23.42 -17.99 2.78
C LYS A 558 -22.08 -17.95 3.54
N PHE A 559 -21.15 -18.79 3.18
CA PHE A 559 -19.79 -18.83 3.72
C PHE A 559 -18.78 -18.60 2.60
N PRO A 560 -17.51 -18.34 2.91
CA PRO A 560 -16.48 -18.01 1.94
C PRO A 560 -16.41 -19.02 0.80
N LEU A 561 -16.37 -18.50 -0.45
CA LEU A 561 -16.47 -19.35 -1.65
C LEU A 561 -15.24 -20.26 -1.83
N GLU A 562 -14.08 -19.81 -1.40
CA GLU A 562 -12.85 -20.60 -1.41
C GLU A 562 -12.98 -21.84 -0.49
N LYS A 563 -13.67 -21.71 0.64
CA LYS A 563 -13.98 -22.85 1.50
C LYS A 563 -14.98 -23.81 0.84
N ALA A 564 -15.94 -23.24 0.14
CA ALA A 564 -16.91 -24.05 -0.63
C ALA A 564 -16.21 -24.77 -1.78
N PHE A 565 -15.29 -24.13 -2.47
CA PHE A 565 -14.47 -24.73 -3.52
C PHE A 565 -13.65 -25.90 -2.98
N TYR A 566 -13.05 -25.71 -1.80
CA TYR A 566 -12.30 -26.78 -1.16
C TYR A 566 -13.17 -27.98 -0.75
N ILE A 567 -14.38 -27.75 -0.25
CA ILE A 567 -15.33 -28.84 0.07
C ILE A 567 -15.64 -29.63 -1.21
N VAL A 568 -15.92 -28.96 -2.33
CA VAL A 568 -16.16 -29.61 -3.60
C VAL A 568 -14.94 -30.42 -4.05
N TYR A 569 -13.76 -29.84 -3.88
CA TYR A 569 -12.50 -30.48 -4.23
C TYR A 569 -12.29 -31.79 -3.46
N ILE A 570 -12.44 -31.78 -2.12
CA ILE A 570 -12.31 -32.96 -1.27
C ILE A 570 -13.33 -34.05 -1.61
N ILE A 571 -14.55 -33.67 -1.99
CA ILE A 571 -15.60 -34.63 -2.35
C ILE A 571 -15.25 -35.39 -3.65
N ILE A 572 -14.55 -34.71 -4.58
CA ILE A 572 -14.19 -35.30 -5.88
C ILE A 572 -12.85 -36.04 -5.81
N SER A 573 -11.93 -35.57 -4.97
CA SER A 573 -10.62 -36.19 -4.76
C SER A 573 -10.73 -37.61 -4.19
N LYS A 574 -10.24 -38.60 -4.93
CA LYS A 574 -10.37 -40.01 -4.55
C LYS A 574 -9.45 -40.42 -3.39
N ASN A 575 -8.45 -39.60 -3.04
CA ASN A 575 -7.36 -39.99 -2.11
C ASN A 575 -7.48 -39.42 -0.68
N GLN A 576 -8.48 -38.60 -0.40
CA GLN A 576 -8.68 -38.08 0.96
C GLN A 576 -10.12 -38.25 1.42
N ILE A 577 -10.37 -39.22 2.27
CA ILE A 577 -11.62 -39.35 3.02
C ILE A 577 -11.43 -38.56 4.33
N LEU A 578 -11.59 -37.25 4.25
CA LEU A 578 -11.68 -36.44 5.46
C LEU A 578 -13.04 -36.61 6.13
N THR A 579 -13.02 -36.86 7.42
CA THR A 579 -14.26 -36.89 8.21
C THR A 579 -14.90 -35.49 8.21
N LEU A 580 -16.16 -35.46 8.54
CA LEU A 580 -16.91 -34.18 8.59
C LEU A 580 -16.34 -33.22 9.64
N GLU A 581 -15.83 -33.78 10.74
CA GLU A 581 -15.14 -33.08 11.82
C GLU A 581 -13.85 -32.46 11.33
N GLN A 582 -13.00 -33.25 10.70
CA GLN A 582 -11.71 -32.81 10.15
C GLN A 582 -11.88 -31.70 9.12
N LEU A 583 -12.85 -31.86 8.21
CA LEU A 583 -13.14 -30.86 7.21
C LEU A 583 -13.68 -29.54 7.80
N ALA A 584 -14.54 -29.64 8.81
CA ALA A 584 -15.06 -28.49 9.53
C ALA A 584 -13.94 -27.75 10.29
N GLN A 585 -13.02 -28.47 10.89
CA GLN A 585 -11.87 -27.94 11.63
C GLN A 585 -10.86 -27.25 10.68
N ILE A 586 -10.51 -27.91 9.57
CA ILE A 586 -9.58 -27.38 8.56
C ILE A 586 -10.13 -26.07 7.94
N LEU A 587 -11.44 -26.03 7.70
CA LEU A 587 -12.09 -24.89 7.04
C LEU A 587 -12.55 -23.83 8.02
N ASP A 588 -12.47 -24.11 9.31
CA ASP A 588 -13.05 -23.25 10.33
C ASP A 588 -14.51 -22.90 9.99
N LEU A 589 -15.32 -23.96 9.85
CA LEU A 589 -16.75 -23.89 9.60
C LEU A 589 -17.49 -24.76 10.61
N ARG A 590 -18.73 -24.39 10.92
CA ARG A 590 -19.59 -25.23 11.73
C ARG A 590 -19.85 -26.57 11.02
N LYS A 591 -19.76 -27.68 11.74
CA LYS A 591 -20.02 -29.04 11.23
C LYS A 591 -21.32 -29.12 10.40
N ASN A 592 -22.40 -28.49 10.92
CA ASN A 592 -23.67 -28.44 10.22
C ASN A 592 -23.63 -27.68 8.88
N THR A 593 -22.78 -26.67 8.75
CA THR A 593 -22.59 -25.93 7.52
C THR A 593 -21.91 -26.82 6.47
N VAL A 594 -20.84 -27.49 6.86
CA VAL A 594 -20.12 -28.44 5.99
C VAL A 594 -21.01 -29.60 5.60
N TRP A 595 -21.75 -30.15 6.58
CA TRP A 595 -22.69 -31.26 6.33
C TRP A 595 -23.81 -30.86 5.37
N SER A 596 -24.44 -29.72 5.60
CA SER A 596 -25.55 -29.25 4.75
C SER A 596 -25.06 -28.96 3.34
N PHE A 597 -23.86 -28.41 3.17
CA PHE A 597 -23.30 -28.16 1.86
C PHE A 597 -22.90 -29.46 1.17
N ARG A 598 -22.28 -30.41 1.89
CA ARG A 598 -21.97 -31.74 1.38
C ARG A 598 -23.24 -32.51 1.00
N LYS A 599 -24.32 -32.43 1.80
CA LYS A 599 -25.63 -33.01 1.48
C LYS A 599 -26.22 -32.39 0.21
N LYS A 600 -26.09 -31.07 0.05
CA LYS A 600 -26.49 -30.36 -1.15
C LYS A 600 -25.75 -30.86 -2.40
N ILE A 601 -24.43 -31.02 -2.30
CA ILE A 601 -23.63 -31.55 -3.42
C ILE A 601 -24.05 -32.98 -3.75
N ASN A 602 -24.12 -33.86 -2.74
CA ASN A 602 -24.53 -35.25 -2.94
C ASN A 602 -25.95 -35.38 -3.52
N GLY A 603 -26.86 -34.49 -3.13
CA GLY A 603 -28.23 -34.48 -3.65
C GLY A 603 -28.32 -34.04 -5.11
N ILE A 604 -27.45 -33.15 -5.56
CA ILE A 604 -27.41 -32.71 -6.96
C ILE A 604 -26.83 -33.78 -7.89
N PHE A 605 -25.95 -34.62 -7.36
CA PHE A 605 -25.24 -35.63 -8.16
C PHE A 605 -25.62 -37.05 -7.78
N ALA A 606 -26.79 -37.27 -7.12
CA ALA A 606 -27.24 -38.59 -6.66
C ALA A 606 -27.30 -39.62 -7.78
N ASP A 607 -27.74 -39.20 -8.97
CA ASP A 607 -27.96 -40.09 -10.13
C ASP A 607 -26.70 -40.32 -11.00
N LYS A 608 -25.61 -39.52 -10.80
CA LYS A 608 -24.46 -39.51 -11.72
C LYS A 608 -23.19 -40.14 -11.17
N GLY A 609 -23.13 -40.48 -9.90
CA GLY A 609 -21.94 -41.03 -9.25
C GLY A 609 -20.77 -40.01 -9.17
N LEU A 610 -20.61 -39.31 -8.06
CA LEU A 610 -19.61 -38.27 -7.84
C LEU A 610 -18.16 -38.63 -8.17
N LYS A 611 -17.81 -39.93 -8.14
CA LYS A 611 -16.45 -40.42 -8.39
C LYS A 611 -16.03 -40.49 -9.87
N THR A 612 -16.96 -40.25 -10.79
CA THR A 612 -16.71 -40.28 -12.25
C THR A 612 -16.64 -38.90 -12.87
N LEU A 613 -16.93 -37.83 -12.11
CA LEU A 613 -16.98 -36.46 -12.58
C LEU A 613 -15.61 -35.76 -12.45
N GLN A 614 -15.28 -34.96 -13.45
CA GLN A 614 -14.09 -34.09 -13.36
C GLN A 614 -14.40 -32.87 -12.46
N TRP A 615 -13.38 -32.36 -11.79
CA TRP A 615 -13.44 -31.17 -10.94
C TRP A 615 -14.16 -30.00 -11.62
N LYS A 616 -13.81 -29.71 -12.88
CA LYS A 616 -14.40 -28.60 -13.66
C LYS A 616 -15.89 -28.75 -13.91
N ASP A 617 -16.35 -29.96 -14.09
CA ASP A 617 -17.76 -30.24 -14.42
C ASP A 617 -18.64 -30.03 -13.16
N VAL A 618 -18.15 -30.44 -12.02
CA VAL A 618 -18.89 -30.29 -10.74
C VAL A 618 -19.04 -28.82 -10.32
N LEU A 619 -18.06 -27.98 -10.64
CA LEU A 619 -18.14 -26.55 -10.31
C LEU A 619 -19.23 -25.81 -11.08
N VAL A 620 -19.51 -26.21 -12.30
CA VAL A 620 -20.47 -25.52 -13.21
C VAL A 620 -21.74 -26.31 -13.50
N GLU A 621 -21.85 -27.54 -12.98
CA GLU A 621 -23.03 -28.34 -13.22
C GLU A 621 -24.29 -27.74 -12.60
N ILE A 622 -25.34 -27.67 -13.42
CA ILE A 622 -26.56 -26.92 -13.11
C ILE A 622 -27.42 -27.75 -12.15
N SER A 623 -27.67 -27.26 -10.96
CA SER A 623 -28.69 -27.80 -10.07
C SER A 623 -30.06 -27.70 -10.75
N PRO A 624 -30.82 -28.81 -10.87
CA PRO A 624 -32.16 -28.74 -11.41
C PRO A 624 -33.02 -27.78 -10.59
N VAL A 625 -33.59 -26.78 -11.23
CA VAL A 625 -34.51 -25.85 -10.58
C VAL A 625 -35.75 -26.65 -10.21
N LYS A 626 -36.01 -26.88 -8.92
CA LYS A 626 -37.35 -27.21 -8.47
C LYS A 626 -38.25 -26.01 -8.80
N HIS A 627 -39.03 -26.09 -9.86
CA HIS A 627 -40.16 -25.20 -10.04
C HIS A 627 -41.13 -25.46 -8.88
N THR A 628 -41.12 -24.63 -7.87
CA THR A 628 -42.28 -24.49 -6.98
C THR A 628 -43.34 -23.78 -7.79
N THR A 629 -44.33 -24.53 -8.20
CA THR A 629 -45.62 -24.03 -8.64
C THR A 629 -46.23 -23.18 -7.56
#